data_496b4c42555db358baa10b2409e69dfb
#
_entry.id   496b4c42555db358baa10b2409e69dfb
#
_cell.length_a   1.000
_cell.length_b   1.000
_cell.length_c   1.000
_cell.angle_alpha   90.00
_cell.angle_beta   90.00
_cell.angle_gamma   90.00
#
_symmetry.space_group_name_H-M   'P 1'
#
loop_
_entity.id
_entity.type
_entity.pdbx_description
1 polymer ?
#
loop_
_entity_poly.entity_id
_entity_poly.type
_entity_poly.pdbx_seq_one_letter_code
_entity_poly.pdbx_strand_id
1 'polypeptide(L)'
;MVVVGTDTDLFVMLVARATPNINLYMLVNHSPITMYSVSAIQKSLQDLAPHLPFLHAMTGCKTTSVLYNQGKRKALNLARSDKTCHSHMQVFANPVSSHEEVSHAGERFLVSLYGGGDSDTLDTLRPKYYKRMICRQQ
;
A
#
# COMPACT_ATOMS: atom_id res chain seq x y z
N MET A 1 9.84 -19.73 -14.16
CA MET A 1 10.92 -19.26 -13.27
C MET A 1 10.41 -19.25 -11.84
N VAL A 2 11.23 -19.68 -10.89
CA VAL A 2 10.90 -19.70 -9.45
C VAL A 2 11.92 -18.86 -8.70
N VAL A 3 11.45 -17.93 -7.89
CA VAL A 3 12.26 -17.15 -6.94
C VAL A 3 12.01 -17.71 -5.54
N VAL A 4 13.07 -18.06 -4.83
CA VAL A 4 12.97 -18.57 -3.46
C VAL A 4 13.25 -17.43 -2.49
N GLY A 5 12.33 -17.15 -1.58
CA GLY A 5 12.50 -16.11 -0.59
C GLY A 5 11.37 -16.06 0.41
N THR A 6 11.62 -15.41 1.55
CA THR A 6 10.64 -15.26 2.65
C THR A 6 10.26 -13.80 2.88
N ASP A 7 10.87 -12.89 2.11
CA ASP A 7 10.74 -11.45 2.32
C ASP A 7 9.51 -10.88 1.61
N THR A 8 8.63 -10.22 2.36
CA THR A 8 7.45 -9.55 1.83
C THR A 8 7.84 -8.40 0.89
N ASP A 9 8.93 -7.68 1.17
CA ASP A 9 9.40 -6.59 0.31
C ASP A 9 9.78 -7.13 -1.08
N LEU A 10 10.50 -8.27 -1.12
CA LEU A 10 10.82 -8.97 -2.37
C LEU A 10 9.54 -9.36 -3.12
N PHE A 11 8.55 -9.92 -2.42
CA PHE A 11 7.29 -10.33 -3.04
C PHE A 11 6.53 -9.15 -3.64
N VAL A 12 6.43 -8.05 -2.92
CA VAL A 12 5.80 -6.81 -3.39
C VAL A 12 6.49 -6.29 -4.66
N MET A 13 7.82 -6.29 -4.70
CA MET A 13 8.59 -5.87 -5.87
C MET A 13 8.39 -6.80 -7.07
N LEU A 14 8.36 -8.11 -6.86
CA LEU A 14 8.08 -9.07 -7.93
C LEU A 14 6.70 -8.84 -8.54
N VAL A 15 5.66 -8.67 -7.71
CA VAL A 15 4.30 -8.42 -8.19
C VAL A 15 4.20 -7.10 -8.93
N ALA A 16 4.86 -6.05 -8.44
CA ALA A 16 4.77 -4.71 -9.03
C ALA A 16 5.57 -4.55 -10.33
N ARG A 17 6.68 -5.28 -10.49
CA ARG A 17 7.67 -5.03 -11.54
C ARG A 17 7.88 -6.17 -12.53
N ALA A 18 7.44 -7.38 -12.23
CA ALA A 18 7.56 -8.48 -13.18
C ALA A 18 6.76 -8.21 -14.45
N THR A 19 7.33 -8.61 -15.58
CA THR A 19 6.64 -8.53 -16.86
C THR A 19 5.33 -9.34 -16.82
N PRO A 20 4.20 -8.76 -17.22
CA PRO A 20 2.94 -9.48 -17.24
C PRO A 20 3.01 -10.77 -18.06
N ASN A 21 2.24 -11.77 -17.67
CA ASN A 21 2.08 -13.06 -18.37
C ASN A 21 3.32 -13.97 -18.42
N ILE A 22 4.37 -13.68 -17.67
CA ILE A 22 5.45 -14.67 -17.48
C ILE A 22 5.08 -15.65 -16.36
N ASN A 23 5.51 -16.90 -16.51
CA ASN A 23 5.38 -17.94 -15.50
C ASN A 23 6.42 -17.73 -14.39
N LEU A 24 6.13 -16.78 -13.49
CA LEU A 24 6.96 -16.43 -12.34
C LEU A 24 6.23 -16.83 -11.05
N TYR A 25 6.95 -17.54 -10.21
CA TYR A 25 6.48 -18.00 -8.91
C TYR A 25 7.43 -17.56 -7.81
N MET A 26 6.92 -17.24 -6.64
CA MET A 26 7.70 -17.09 -5.43
C MET A 26 7.44 -18.27 -4.51
N LEU A 27 8.49 -18.98 -4.18
CA LEU A 27 8.48 -20.08 -3.23
C LEU A 27 8.91 -19.58 -1.85
N VAL A 28 8.01 -19.69 -0.90
CA VAL A 28 8.28 -19.42 0.51
C VAL A 28 8.59 -20.73 1.20
N ASN A 29 9.88 -20.95 1.50
CA ASN A 29 10.37 -22.18 2.13
C ASN A 29 10.25 -22.09 3.66
N HIS A 30 9.02 -21.96 4.15
CA HIS A 30 8.65 -22.12 5.55
C HIS A 30 7.66 -23.27 5.69
N SER A 31 7.46 -23.76 6.89
CA SER A 31 6.46 -24.80 7.16
C SER A 31 5.08 -24.14 7.44
N PRO A 32 4.06 -24.37 6.60
CA PRO A 32 4.08 -25.15 5.36
C PRO A 32 4.76 -24.42 4.18
N ILE A 33 5.40 -25.16 3.28
CA ILE A 33 5.95 -24.60 2.04
C ILE A 33 4.80 -24.06 1.20
N THR A 34 4.91 -22.80 0.76
CA THR A 34 3.87 -22.13 -0.02
C THR A 34 4.47 -21.55 -1.30
N MET A 35 3.75 -21.71 -2.40
CA MET A 35 4.14 -21.15 -3.70
C MET A 35 3.07 -20.18 -4.19
N TYR A 36 3.48 -18.97 -4.51
CA TYR A 36 2.64 -17.91 -5.02
C TYR A 36 2.89 -17.67 -6.50
N SER A 37 1.83 -17.66 -7.30
CA SER A 37 1.91 -17.24 -8.71
C SER A 37 1.88 -15.73 -8.82
N VAL A 38 2.97 -15.12 -9.23
CA VAL A 38 3.07 -13.66 -9.39
C VAL A 38 2.08 -13.16 -10.45
N SER A 39 1.97 -13.86 -11.58
CA SER A 39 1.03 -13.47 -12.65
C SER A 39 -0.44 -13.57 -12.24
N ALA A 40 -0.81 -14.56 -11.41
CA ALA A 40 -2.18 -14.67 -10.90
C ALA A 40 -2.52 -13.51 -9.96
N ILE A 41 -1.56 -13.08 -9.13
CA ILE A 41 -1.73 -11.95 -8.22
C ILE A 41 -1.79 -10.64 -8.99
N GLN A 42 -0.93 -10.44 -10.00
CA GLN A 42 -1.01 -9.27 -10.89
C GLN A 42 -2.40 -9.16 -11.54
N LYS A 43 -2.95 -10.25 -12.06
CA LYS A 43 -4.30 -10.29 -12.64
C LYS A 43 -5.39 -9.94 -11.62
N SER A 44 -5.25 -10.41 -10.39
CA SER A 44 -6.20 -10.10 -9.29
C SER A 44 -6.14 -8.64 -8.85
N LEU A 45 -4.97 -8.02 -8.90
CA LEU A 45 -4.76 -6.63 -8.49
C LEU A 45 -5.01 -5.63 -9.63
N GLN A 46 -4.90 -6.07 -10.89
CA GLN A 46 -5.08 -5.23 -12.08
C GLN A 46 -4.21 -3.96 -12.00
N ASP A 47 -4.83 -2.80 -12.13
CA ASP A 47 -4.17 -1.49 -12.12
C ASP A 47 -3.47 -1.15 -10.79
N LEU A 48 -3.75 -1.88 -9.73
CA LEU A 48 -3.11 -1.66 -8.42
C LEU A 48 -1.75 -2.36 -8.30
N ALA A 49 -1.46 -3.35 -9.14
CA ALA A 49 -0.19 -4.10 -9.03
C ALA A 49 1.05 -3.20 -9.08
N PRO A 50 1.17 -2.20 -10.00
CA PRO A 50 2.31 -1.27 -10.02
C PRO A 50 2.43 -0.38 -8.79
N HIS A 51 1.32 -0.16 -8.06
CA HIS A 51 1.25 0.71 -6.89
C HIS A 51 1.46 0.00 -5.55
N LEU A 52 1.66 -1.33 -5.56
CA LEU A 52 1.92 -2.09 -4.34
C LEU A 52 3.11 -1.59 -3.52
N PRO A 53 4.25 -1.17 -4.11
CA PRO A 53 5.37 -0.62 -3.33
C PRO A 53 4.96 0.62 -2.54
N PHE A 54 4.16 1.51 -3.13
CA PHE A 54 3.60 2.66 -2.43
C PHE A 54 2.72 2.24 -1.25
N LEU A 55 1.73 1.38 -1.49
CA LEU A 55 0.83 0.89 -0.45
C LEU A 55 1.58 0.18 0.68
N HIS A 56 2.61 -0.59 0.33
CA HIS A 56 3.46 -1.30 1.28
C HIS A 56 4.27 -0.34 2.15
N ALA A 57 4.89 0.67 1.55
CA ALA A 57 5.65 1.70 2.27
C ALA A 57 4.75 2.55 3.19
N MET A 58 3.59 2.99 2.70
CA MET A 58 2.65 3.84 3.45
C MET A 58 2.00 3.12 4.64
N THR A 59 1.92 1.80 4.61
CA THR A 59 1.32 1.00 5.70
C THR A 59 2.34 0.33 6.61
N GLY A 60 3.61 0.61 6.40
CA GLY A 60 4.73 0.08 7.16
C GLY A 60 5.38 -1.14 6.54
N CYS A 61 6.68 -1.05 6.38
CA CYS A 61 7.58 -2.10 5.93
C CYS A 61 8.83 -2.10 6.83
N LYS A 62 9.90 -2.81 6.45
CA LYS A 62 11.15 -2.83 7.22
C LYS A 62 11.81 -1.46 7.38
N THR A 63 11.57 -0.55 6.44
CA THR A 63 12.18 0.78 6.40
C THR A 63 11.24 1.92 6.79
N THR A 64 9.95 1.65 6.96
CA THR A 64 8.93 2.65 7.32
C THR A 64 8.10 2.20 8.51
N SER A 65 7.72 3.15 9.36
CA SER A 65 6.90 2.89 10.54
C SER A 65 5.48 2.46 10.19
N VAL A 66 4.93 1.55 10.98
CA VAL A 66 3.54 1.13 10.87
C VAL A 66 2.62 2.21 11.44
N LEU A 67 1.60 2.56 10.68
CA LEU A 67 0.55 3.47 11.14
C LEU A 67 -0.44 2.73 12.05
N TYR A 68 -0.76 3.32 13.19
CA TYR A 68 -1.66 2.70 14.17
C TYR A 68 -3.05 2.43 13.56
N ASN A 69 -3.48 1.18 13.63
CA ASN A 69 -4.75 0.69 13.06
C ASN A 69 -4.97 0.95 11.56
N GLN A 70 -3.90 1.23 10.80
CA GLN A 70 -3.96 1.43 9.35
C GLN A 70 -3.16 0.31 8.64
N GLY A 71 -3.72 -0.90 8.63
CA GLY A 71 -3.06 -2.05 8.04
C GLY A 71 -3.16 -2.12 6.51
N LYS A 72 -2.33 -2.98 5.91
CA LYS A 72 -2.25 -3.20 4.45
C LYS A 72 -3.60 -3.51 3.79
N ARG A 73 -4.44 -4.29 4.46
CA ARG A 73 -5.79 -4.63 3.95
C ARG A 73 -6.68 -3.40 3.80
N LYS A 74 -6.65 -2.49 4.77
CA LYS A 74 -7.42 -1.24 4.72
C LYS A 74 -6.95 -0.34 3.59
N ALA A 75 -5.65 -0.16 3.45
CA ALA A 75 -5.06 0.63 2.37
C ALA A 75 -5.39 0.05 0.98
N LEU A 76 -5.32 -1.28 0.82
CA LEU A 76 -5.67 -1.94 -0.42
C LEU A 76 -7.17 -1.78 -0.76
N ASN A 77 -8.05 -1.91 0.22
CA ASN A 77 -9.48 -1.71 0.04
C ASN A 77 -9.81 -0.26 -0.32
N LEU A 78 -9.16 0.71 0.33
CA LEU A 78 -9.29 2.12 -0.01
C LEU A 78 -8.85 2.37 -1.45
N ALA A 79 -7.67 1.88 -1.85
CA ALA A 79 -7.16 2.02 -3.21
C ALA A 79 -8.08 1.36 -4.27
N ARG A 80 -8.81 0.31 -3.92
CA ARG A 80 -9.80 -0.31 -4.82
C ARG A 80 -11.09 0.48 -4.94
N SER A 81 -11.57 1.09 -3.86
CA SER A 81 -12.86 1.76 -3.79
C SER A 81 -12.81 3.23 -4.21
N ASP A 82 -11.66 3.88 -4.04
CA ASP A 82 -11.50 5.32 -4.26
C ASP A 82 -10.52 5.60 -5.42
N LYS A 83 -11.09 6.02 -6.55
CA LYS A 83 -10.32 6.37 -7.75
C LYS A 83 -9.42 7.60 -7.54
N THR A 84 -9.73 8.48 -6.61
CA THR A 84 -8.89 9.64 -6.30
C THR A 84 -7.56 9.20 -5.69
N CYS A 85 -7.54 8.09 -4.97
CA CYS A 85 -6.31 7.49 -4.47
C CYS A 85 -5.35 7.09 -5.59
N HIS A 86 -5.85 6.70 -6.77
CA HIS A 86 -5.00 6.35 -7.90
C HIS A 86 -4.18 7.55 -8.40
N SER A 87 -4.76 8.74 -8.46
CA SER A 87 -4.03 9.96 -8.85
C SER A 87 -2.90 10.27 -7.87
N HIS A 88 -3.14 10.10 -6.58
CA HIS A 88 -2.10 10.29 -5.56
C HIS A 88 -0.98 9.24 -5.69
N MET A 89 -1.31 7.98 -5.93
CA MET A 89 -0.32 6.92 -6.14
C MET A 89 0.51 7.15 -7.40
N GLN A 90 -0.08 7.70 -8.48
CA GLN A 90 0.63 8.02 -9.72
C GLN A 90 1.68 9.12 -9.52
N VAL A 91 1.43 10.10 -8.64
CA VAL A 91 2.43 11.13 -8.28
C VAL A 91 3.71 10.48 -7.75
N PHE A 92 3.61 9.44 -6.91
CA PHE A 92 4.78 8.71 -6.40
C PHE A 92 5.47 7.87 -7.46
N ALA A 93 4.77 7.42 -8.48
CA ALA A 93 5.33 6.64 -9.58
C ALA A 93 6.01 7.51 -10.64
N ASN A 94 5.75 8.81 -10.66
CA ASN A 94 6.26 9.74 -11.64
C ASN A 94 7.62 10.33 -11.18
N PRO A 95 8.73 10.05 -11.89
CA PRO A 95 10.08 10.50 -11.49
C PRO A 95 10.29 12.01 -11.58
N VAL A 96 9.40 12.74 -12.26
CA VAL A 96 9.49 14.21 -12.39
C VAL A 96 8.61 14.98 -11.42
N SER A 97 7.87 14.27 -10.56
CA SER A 97 7.07 14.92 -9.52
C SER A 97 7.94 15.69 -8.55
N SER A 98 7.50 16.91 -8.21
CA SER A 98 8.19 17.74 -7.22
C SER A 98 8.01 17.19 -5.80
N HIS A 99 8.88 17.61 -4.89
CA HIS A 99 8.77 17.26 -3.47
C HIS A 99 7.42 17.70 -2.87
N GLU A 100 6.91 18.86 -3.27
CA GLU A 100 5.61 19.37 -2.80
C GLU A 100 4.45 18.50 -3.29
N GLU A 101 4.45 18.10 -4.55
CA GLU A 101 3.43 17.20 -5.11
C GLU A 101 3.44 15.85 -4.40
N VAL A 102 4.61 15.26 -4.16
CA VAL A 102 4.76 14.00 -3.44
C VAL A 102 4.27 14.13 -1.99
N SER A 103 4.65 15.21 -1.30
CA SER A 103 4.22 15.48 0.08
C SER A 103 2.71 15.65 0.18
N HIS A 104 2.13 16.44 -0.70
CA HIS A 104 0.68 16.65 -0.77
C HIS A 104 -0.08 15.36 -1.09
N ALA A 105 0.36 14.60 -2.09
CA ALA A 105 -0.26 13.33 -2.45
C ALA A 105 -0.21 12.32 -1.29
N GLY A 106 0.91 12.25 -0.57
CA GLY A 106 1.07 11.43 0.62
C GLY A 106 0.13 11.83 1.74
N GLU A 107 0.02 13.12 2.04
CA GLU A 107 -0.92 13.63 3.03
C GLU A 107 -2.37 13.29 2.66
N ARG A 108 -2.78 13.53 1.43
CA ARG A 108 -4.15 13.23 0.96
C ARG A 108 -4.46 11.74 1.06
N PHE A 109 -3.53 10.87 0.70
CA PHE A 109 -3.70 9.43 0.88
C PHE A 109 -3.89 9.06 2.36
N LEU A 110 -3.08 9.62 3.26
CA LEU A 110 -3.20 9.36 4.70
C LEU A 110 -4.52 9.90 5.27
N VAL A 111 -4.95 11.11 4.86
CA VAL A 111 -6.24 11.67 5.24
C VAL A 111 -7.37 10.71 4.88
N SER A 112 -7.39 10.22 3.63
CA SER A 112 -8.38 9.23 3.17
C SER A 112 -8.29 7.93 3.96
N LEU A 113 -7.08 7.45 4.25
CA LEU A 113 -6.86 6.22 5.02
C LEU A 113 -7.40 6.32 6.46
N TYR A 114 -7.33 7.51 7.08
CA TYR A 114 -7.94 7.80 8.37
C TYR A 114 -9.44 8.14 8.31
N GLY A 115 -10.04 8.13 7.10
CA GLY A 115 -11.46 8.38 6.88
C GLY A 115 -11.83 9.88 6.93
N GLY A 116 -10.89 10.76 6.61
CA GLY A 116 -11.11 12.18 6.44
C GLY A 116 -11.65 12.53 5.05
N GLY A 117 -12.24 13.73 4.94
CA GLY A 117 -12.72 14.30 3.68
C GLY A 117 -11.73 15.27 3.05
N ASP A 118 -12.18 15.94 1.97
CA ASP A 118 -11.33 16.83 1.19
C ASP A 118 -10.85 18.08 1.96
N SER A 119 -11.63 18.54 2.93
CA SER A 119 -11.30 19.68 3.78
C SER A 119 -10.45 19.33 5.01
N ASP A 120 -10.28 18.03 5.31
CA ASP A 120 -9.50 17.61 6.46
C ASP A 120 -7.99 17.62 6.14
N THR A 121 -7.19 17.87 7.18
CA THR A 121 -5.73 17.74 7.19
C THR A 121 -5.32 16.67 8.22
N LEU A 122 -4.08 16.20 8.17
CA LEU A 122 -3.58 15.27 9.19
C LEU A 122 -3.62 15.90 10.59
N ASP A 123 -3.36 17.19 10.70
CA ASP A 123 -3.39 17.91 11.99
C ASP A 123 -4.80 17.96 12.58
N THR A 124 -5.83 18.07 11.76
CA THR A 124 -7.23 18.05 12.23
C THR A 124 -7.72 16.64 12.54
N LEU A 125 -7.24 15.62 11.81
CA LEU A 125 -7.70 14.25 11.96
C LEU A 125 -7.04 13.51 13.14
N ARG A 126 -5.75 13.71 13.40
CA ARG A 126 -5.03 13.03 14.48
C ARG A 126 -5.72 13.18 15.85
N PRO A 127 -6.06 14.41 16.31
CA PRO A 127 -6.77 14.58 17.59
C PRO A 127 -8.16 13.96 17.60
N LYS A 128 -8.92 14.07 16.47
CA LYS A 128 -10.24 13.45 16.33
C LYS A 128 -10.16 11.94 16.42
N TYR A 129 -9.18 11.33 15.75
CA TYR A 129 -8.97 9.89 15.75
C TYR A 129 -8.58 9.40 17.15
N TYR A 130 -7.66 10.08 17.82
CA TYR A 130 -7.22 9.78 19.18
C TYR A 130 -8.38 9.82 20.18
N LYS A 131 -9.21 10.87 20.15
CA LYS A 131 -10.42 10.97 20.99
C LYS A 131 -11.38 9.79 20.77
N ARG A 132 -11.65 9.42 19.52
CA ARG A 132 -12.51 8.26 19.21
C ARG A 132 -11.95 6.94 19.76
N MET A 133 -10.64 6.79 19.75
CA MET A 133 -9.99 5.59 20.29
C MET A 133 -10.17 5.47 21.79
N ILE A 134 -9.95 6.56 22.53
CA ILE A 134 -10.13 6.58 23.99
C ILE A 134 -11.59 6.31 24.37
N CYS A 135 -12.55 6.94 23.71
CA CYS A 135 -13.96 6.73 23.99
C CYS A 135 -14.47 5.30 23.72
N ARG A 136 -13.77 4.53 22.87
CA ARG A 136 -14.14 3.11 22.61
C ARG A 136 -13.56 2.13 23.61
N GLN A 137 -12.61 2.55 24.44
CA GLN A 137 -11.98 1.71 25.47
C GLN A 137 -12.66 1.86 26.84
N GLN A 138 -13.63 2.74 26.97
CA GLN A 138 -14.51 2.89 28.13
C GLN A 138 -15.85 2.18 27.89
#